data_9679c8a8591556e6c830c570ab80a870
#
_entry.id   9679c8a8591556e6c830c570ab80a870
#
_cell.length_a   1.000
_cell.length_b   1.000
_cell.length_c   1.000
_cell.angle_alpha   90.00
_cell.angle_beta   90.00
_cell.angle_gamma   90.00
#
_symmetry.space_group_name_H-M   'P 1'
#
loop_
_entity.id
_entity.type
_entity.pdbx_description
1 polymer ?
#
loop_
_entity_poly.entity_id
_entity_poly.type
_entity_poly.pdbx_seq_one_letter_code
_entity_poly.pdbx_strand_id
1 'polypeptide(L)'
;MKIIVFVAKTGDWLVSFVAAILATVMLLYGGYALWDTAMLYQGAFVSQNLMKYKPSVSVDEDDAGLNELLAINPDVRGWLTIDGTHVDYPIVQGEDDMEYVNKDVYGEFSLSGTAFLDSENTSDFSDCYNLLFGHHMANGAMFGDVVRFTDRTYFEKHQTGRLFYPDGRSAEITLYACLQTDAYDRLVYRPEVRKQKNMPELLAYIQKEAVQYRDIGITEQDQLIGLSTCAEAETNGRVILFGRLEKEKQVNQT
;
A
#
# COMPACT_ATOMS: atom_id res chain seq x y z
N MET A 1 38.27 41.31 -44.23
CA MET A 1 38.60 39.93 -43.84
C MET A 1 38.79 39.74 -42.32
N LYS A 2 39.58 40.55 -41.61
CA LYS A 2 39.79 40.40 -40.14
C LYS A 2 38.52 40.60 -39.28
N ILE A 3 37.61 41.51 -39.64
CA ILE A 3 36.37 41.77 -38.91
C ILE A 3 35.40 40.58 -39.02
N ILE A 4 35.26 39.97 -40.21
CA ILE A 4 34.38 38.80 -40.41
C ILE A 4 34.85 37.60 -39.59
N VAL A 5 36.18 37.37 -39.54
CA VAL A 5 36.76 36.29 -38.72
C VAL A 5 36.55 36.56 -37.20
N PHE A 6 36.65 37.80 -36.77
CA PHE A 6 36.39 38.17 -35.37
C PHE A 6 34.92 37.94 -34.98
N VAL A 7 33.96 38.39 -35.81
CA VAL A 7 32.52 38.18 -35.61
C VAL A 7 32.18 36.68 -35.57
N ALA A 8 32.74 35.90 -36.50
CA ALA A 8 32.53 34.45 -36.52
C ALA A 8 33.04 33.76 -35.23
N LYS A 9 34.26 34.10 -34.78
CA LYS A 9 34.83 33.53 -33.55
C LYS A 9 34.05 33.92 -32.31
N THR A 10 33.54 35.17 -32.24
CA THR A 10 32.72 35.62 -31.12
C THR A 10 31.36 34.91 -31.10
N GLY A 11 30.75 34.69 -32.29
CA GLY A 11 29.54 33.91 -32.45
C GLY A 11 29.70 32.46 -32.00
N ASP A 12 30.78 31.78 -32.47
CA ASP A 12 31.06 30.40 -32.04
C ASP A 12 31.30 30.28 -30.55
N TRP A 13 32.02 31.24 -29.94
CA TRP A 13 32.23 31.25 -28.49
C TRP A 13 30.89 31.43 -27.73
N LEU A 14 30.03 32.35 -28.18
CA LEU A 14 28.72 32.58 -27.55
C LEU A 14 27.82 31.34 -27.64
N VAL A 15 27.76 30.71 -28.82
CA VAL A 15 26.98 29.49 -29.01
C VAL A 15 27.52 28.36 -28.13
N SER A 16 28.84 28.18 -28.07
CA SER A 16 29.46 27.17 -27.22
C SER A 16 29.21 27.42 -25.74
N PHE A 17 29.24 28.68 -25.32
CA PHE A 17 28.95 29.06 -23.93
C PHE A 17 27.50 28.78 -23.57
N VAL A 18 26.53 29.15 -24.42
CA VAL A 18 25.10 28.86 -24.22
C VAL A 18 24.88 27.35 -24.22
N ALA A 19 25.49 26.62 -25.14
CA ALA A 19 25.39 25.15 -25.18
C ALA A 19 25.93 24.50 -23.90
N ALA A 20 27.05 24.99 -23.36
CA ALA A 20 27.63 24.51 -22.12
C ALA A 20 26.71 24.79 -20.93
N ILE A 21 26.07 25.98 -20.85
CA ILE A 21 25.09 26.28 -19.81
C ILE A 21 23.88 25.32 -19.91
N LEU A 22 23.34 25.15 -21.10
CA LEU A 22 22.19 24.25 -21.30
C LEU A 22 22.54 22.80 -20.92
N ALA A 23 23.70 22.31 -21.35
CA ALA A 23 24.18 20.99 -20.96
C ALA A 23 24.32 20.83 -19.43
N THR A 24 24.86 21.86 -18.75
CA THR A 24 24.99 21.86 -17.29
C THR A 24 23.62 21.84 -16.60
N VAL A 25 22.69 22.66 -17.06
CA VAL A 25 21.31 22.66 -16.53
C VAL A 25 20.63 21.32 -16.73
N MET A 26 20.77 20.69 -17.91
CA MET A 26 20.24 19.36 -18.18
C MET A 26 20.85 18.28 -17.28
N LEU A 27 22.16 18.33 -17.03
CA LEU A 27 22.84 17.40 -16.15
C LEU A 27 22.39 17.57 -14.69
N LEU A 28 22.25 18.81 -14.21
CA LEU A 28 21.76 19.08 -12.87
C LEU A 28 20.32 18.64 -12.69
N TYR A 29 19.46 18.92 -13.66
CA TYR A 29 18.07 18.48 -13.65
C TYR A 29 17.93 16.95 -13.71
N GLY A 30 18.68 16.31 -14.60
CA GLY A 30 18.72 14.84 -14.70
C GLY A 30 19.26 14.19 -13.43
N GLY A 31 20.32 14.75 -12.84
CA GLY A 31 20.86 14.29 -11.56
C GLY A 31 19.85 14.45 -10.40
N TYR A 32 19.16 15.60 -10.35
CA TYR A 32 18.09 15.82 -9.40
C TYR A 32 16.93 14.83 -9.58
N ALA A 33 16.46 14.62 -10.82
CA ALA A 33 15.37 13.69 -11.09
C ALA A 33 15.71 12.23 -10.71
N LEU A 34 16.95 11.81 -10.96
CA LEU A 34 17.43 10.47 -10.54
C LEU A 34 17.49 10.36 -9.01
N TRP A 35 17.98 11.40 -8.34
CA TRP A 35 18.04 11.42 -6.88
C TRP A 35 16.63 11.42 -6.26
N ASP A 36 15.72 12.23 -6.78
CA ASP A 36 14.31 12.28 -6.36
C ASP A 36 13.63 10.93 -6.53
N THR A 37 13.83 10.29 -7.70
CA THR A 37 13.34 8.92 -7.96
C THR A 37 13.92 7.91 -6.97
N ALA A 38 15.22 7.98 -6.68
CA ALA A 38 15.85 7.08 -5.72
C ALA A 38 15.26 7.26 -4.30
N MET A 39 15.03 8.50 -3.88
CA MET A 39 14.40 8.82 -2.59
C MET A 39 12.95 8.33 -2.51
N LEU A 40 12.19 8.45 -3.63
CA LEU A 40 10.82 7.96 -3.70
C LEU A 40 10.73 6.43 -3.50
N TYR A 41 11.68 5.68 -4.06
CA TYR A 41 11.72 4.22 -3.91
C TYR A 41 12.45 3.74 -2.65
N GLN A 42 13.12 4.65 -1.93
CA GLN A 42 13.74 4.32 -0.66
C GLN A 42 12.63 3.99 0.36
N GLY A 43 12.55 2.74 0.78
CA GLY A 43 11.52 2.25 1.70
C GLY A 43 10.21 1.81 1.04
N ALA A 44 10.05 1.98 -0.28
CA ALA A 44 8.85 1.54 -1.00
C ALA A 44 8.68 0.01 -1.02
N PHE A 45 9.79 -0.73 -1.02
CA PHE A 45 9.81 -2.18 -0.80
C PHE A 45 10.39 -2.48 0.59
N VAL A 46 9.87 -3.55 1.20
CA VAL A 46 10.37 -3.99 2.52
C VAL A 46 11.85 -4.29 2.44
N SER A 47 12.66 -3.57 3.23
CA SER A 47 14.10 -3.79 3.29
C SER A 47 14.43 -5.13 3.95
N GLN A 48 15.61 -5.69 3.68
CA GLN A 48 16.07 -6.90 4.37
C GLN A 48 16.12 -6.73 5.90
N ASN A 49 16.40 -5.51 6.37
CA ASN A 49 16.41 -5.19 7.80
C ASN A 49 14.99 -5.22 8.41
N LEU A 50 13.97 -4.86 7.63
CA LEU A 50 12.58 -4.90 8.08
C LEU A 50 12.02 -6.33 8.01
N MET A 51 12.46 -7.14 7.04
CA MET A 51 12.03 -8.54 6.87
C MET A 51 12.36 -9.42 8.09
N LYS A 52 13.33 -9.07 8.93
CA LYS A 52 13.62 -9.80 10.18
C LYS A 52 12.45 -9.77 11.18
N TYR A 53 11.54 -8.78 11.04
CA TYR A 53 10.38 -8.64 11.90
C TYR A 53 9.13 -9.34 11.35
N LYS A 54 9.21 -9.86 10.12
CA LYS A 54 8.08 -10.56 9.50
C LYS A 54 7.82 -11.87 10.21
N PRO A 55 6.57 -12.12 10.69
CA PRO A 55 6.20 -13.37 11.29
C PRO A 55 6.35 -14.56 10.36
N SER A 56 6.74 -15.71 10.90
CA SER A 56 6.77 -16.98 10.15
C SER A 56 5.45 -17.75 10.32
N VAL A 57 5.14 -18.61 9.36
CA VAL A 57 3.93 -19.46 9.41
C VAL A 57 4.17 -20.73 10.27
N SER A 58 5.43 -20.99 10.65
CA SER A 58 5.81 -22.19 11.42
C SER A 58 5.52 -22.01 12.91
N VAL A 59 4.78 -22.95 13.47
CA VAL A 59 4.30 -22.96 14.88
C VAL A 59 5.43 -23.15 15.91
N ASP A 60 6.67 -23.45 15.48
CA ASP A 60 7.76 -23.89 16.35
C ASP A 60 8.84 -22.82 16.64
N GLU A 61 8.72 -21.62 16.12
CA GLU A 61 9.63 -20.52 16.46
C GLU A 61 8.89 -19.48 17.28
N ASP A 62 9.48 -19.08 18.41
CA ASP A 62 9.10 -17.88 19.17
C ASP A 62 9.11 -16.67 18.20
N ASP A 63 7.95 -16.34 17.65
CA ASP A 63 7.83 -15.31 16.62
C ASP A 63 7.88 -13.92 17.28
N ALA A 64 9.06 -13.63 17.86
CA ALA A 64 9.34 -12.36 18.55
C ALA A 64 9.40 -11.15 17.59
N GLY A 65 9.52 -11.40 16.27
CA GLY A 65 9.84 -10.36 15.31
C GLY A 65 8.84 -9.20 15.27
N LEU A 66 7.55 -9.50 15.20
CA LEU A 66 6.52 -8.45 15.19
C LEU A 66 6.41 -7.74 16.55
N ASN A 67 6.65 -8.46 17.66
CA ASN A 67 6.71 -7.88 19.01
C ASN A 67 7.91 -6.96 19.18
N GLU A 68 9.06 -7.30 18.58
CA GLU A 68 10.21 -6.40 18.56
C GLU A 68 9.92 -5.11 17.79
N LEU A 69 9.23 -5.23 16.65
CA LEU A 69 8.81 -4.06 15.88
C LEU A 69 7.79 -3.20 16.65
N LEU A 70 6.83 -3.83 17.34
CA LEU A 70 5.88 -3.16 18.23
C LEU A 70 6.58 -2.43 19.38
N ALA A 71 7.67 -2.99 19.92
CA ALA A 71 8.46 -2.31 20.97
C ALA A 71 9.21 -1.08 20.43
N ILE A 72 9.53 -1.04 19.13
CA ILE A 72 10.15 0.13 18.48
C ILE A 72 9.10 1.18 18.15
N ASN A 73 7.98 0.75 17.57
CA ASN A 73 6.86 1.61 17.23
C ASN A 73 5.54 1.03 17.78
N PRO A 74 4.95 1.65 18.83
CA PRO A 74 3.72 1.18 19.45
C PRO A 74 2.49 1.27 18.54
N ASP A 75 2.58 1.92 17.38
CA ASP A 75 1.52 2.03 16.40
C ASP A 75 1.44 0.82 15.46
N VAL A 76 2.37 -0.12 15.54
CA VAL A 76 2.30 -1.36 14.77
C VAL A 76 1.07 -2.18 15.19
N ARG A 77 0.28 -2.60 14.19
CA ARG A 77 -0.97 -3.38 14.39
C ARG A 77 -0.89 -4.79 13.81
N GLY A 78 0.01 -5.02 12.88
CA GLY A 78 0.14 -6.33 12.25
C GLY A 78 1.12 -6.35 11.11
N TRP A 79 1.11 -7.47 10.38
CA TRP A 79 1.83 -7.64 9.12
C TRP A 79 0.91 -8.28 8.09
N LEU A 80 0.79 -7.66 6.93
CA LEU A 80 -0.07 -8.10 5.83
C LEU A 80 0.75 -8.69 4.71
N THR A 81 0.32 -9.84 4.19
CA THR A 81 0.84 -10.44 2.95
C THR A 81 -0.30 -10.78 2.01
N ILE A 82 -0.11 -10.55 0.70
CA ILE A 82 -0.99 -11.06 -0.35
C ILE A 82 -0.16 -11.94 -1.27
N ASP A 83 -0.55 -13.20 -1.38
CA ASP A 83 0.26 -14.23 -2.02
C ASP A 83 0.55 -13.95 -3.50
N GLY A 84 1.81 -14.04 -3.88
CA GLY A 84 2.28 -13.83 -5.24
C GLY A 84 2.26 -12.38 -5.72
N THR A 85 2.15 -11.42 -4.79
CA THR A 85 2.23 -9.98 -5.05
C THR A 85 3.38 -9.33 -4.28
N HIS A 86 3.59 -8.02 -4.45
CA HIS A 86 4.53 -7.24 -3.64
C HIS A 86 3.89 -6.69 -2.35
N VAL A 87 2.61 -6.96 -2.09
CA VAL A 87 1.96 -6.56 -0.84
C VAL A 87 2.45 -7.48 0.28
N ASP A 88 3.46 -7.01 1.00
CA ASP A 88 4.15 -7.73 2.08
C ASP A 88 4.73 -6.69 3.06
N TYR A 89 3.89 -6.13 3.93
CA TYR A 89 4.22 -4.94 4.71
C TYR A 89 3.72 -5.03 6.15
N PRO A 90 4.45 -4.42 7.12
CA PRO A 90 3.88 -4.12 8.42
C PRO A 90 2.73 -3.11 8.26
N ILE A 91 1.74 -3.24 9.12
CA ILE A 91 0.59 -2.33 9.20
C ILE A 91 0.71 -1.53 10.48
N VAL A 92 0.57 -0.22 10.36
CA VAL A 92 0.52 0.72 11.49
C VAL A 92 -0.87 1.34 11.61
N GLN A 93 -1.14 2.08 12.69
CA GLN A 93 -2.33 2.90 12.84
C GLN A 93 -1.97 4.15 13.63
N GLY A 94 -2.06 5.31 12.99
CA GLY A 94 -1.82 6.61 13.61
C GLY A 94 -3.03 7.17 14.34
N GLU A 95 -2.89 8.37 14.90
CA GLU A 95 -4.00 9.11 15.49
C GLU A 95 -5.01 9.58 14.43
N ASP A 96 -4.54 9.81 13.19
CA ASP A 96 -5.35 10.11 12.01
C ASP A 96 -4.79 9.45 10.75
N ASP A 97 -5.56 9.48 9.65
CA ASP A 97 -5.19 8.84 8.38
C ASP A 97 -4.08 9.58 7.61
N MET A 98 -3.64 10.76 8.09
CA MET A 98 -2.56 11.53 7.46
C MET A 98 -1.19 11.23 8.07
N GLU A 99 -1.16 10.64 9.27
CA GLU A 99 0.08 10.49 10.03
C GLU A 99 1.11 9.63 9.30
N TYR A 100 0.71 8.48 8.77
CA TYR A 100 1.62 7.53 8.10
C TYR A 100 1.65 7.65 6.57
N VAL A 101 1.01 8.66 6.02
CA VAL A 101 1.10 8.95 4.57
C VAL A 101 2.55 9.26 4.16
N ASN A 102 3.32 9.93 5.02
CA ASN A 102 4.71 10.33 4.76
C ASN A 102 5.68 9.92 5.89
N LYS A 103 5.36 8.85 6.62
CA LYS A 103 6.26 8.26 7.62
C LYS A 103 6.48 6.78 7.33
N ASP A 104 7.70 6.30 7.57
CA ASP A 104 7.98 4.87 7.57
C ASP A 104 7.49 4.20 8.87
N VAL A 105 7.66 2.88 8.95
CA VAL A 105 7.26 2.10 10.13
C VAL A 105 8.05 2.47 11.40
N TYR A 106 9.16 3.17 11.28
CA TYR A 106 9.95 3.65 12.43
C TYR A 106 9.55 5.07 12.86
N GLY A 107 8.58 5.69 12.17
CA GLY A 107 8.13 7.07 12.42
C GLY A 107 8.99 8.14 11.73
N GLU A 108 9.98 7.73 10.91
CA GLU A 108 10.84 8.64 10.17
C GLU A 108 10.20 9.07 8.85
N PHE A 109 10.61 10.24 8.33
CA PHE A 109 10.07 10.73 7.06
C PHE A 109 10.36 9.78 5.90
N SER A 110 9.31 9.43 5.16
CA SER A 110 9.37 8.58 3.97
C SER A 110 8.36 9.02 2.93
N LEU A 111 8.79 9.25 1.69
CA LEU A 111 7.88 9.60 0.58
C LEU A 111 6.94 8.44 0.19
N SER A 112 7.34 7.21 0.47
CA SER A 112 6.51 6.02 0.23
C SER A 112 5.48 5.76 1.32
N GLY A 113 5.62 6.43 2.47
CA GLY A 113 4.77 6.17 3.64
C GLY A 113 4.86 4.73 4.15
N THR A 114 3.88 4.33 4.91
CA THR A 114 3.66 2.96 5.39
C THR A 114 2.23 2.55 5.11
N ALA A 115 1.94 1.27 4.92
CA ALA A 115 0.57 0.78 4.86
C ALA A 115 -0.07 0.90 6.27
N PHE A 116 -1.28 1.45 6.35
CA PHE A 116 -1.90 1.74 7.64
C PHE A 116 -3.38 1.35 7.70
N LEU A 117 -3.82 0.99 8.90
CA LEU A 117 -5.23 0.78 9.24
C LEU A 117 -5.89 2.15 9.43
N ASP A 118 -7.09 2.32 8.87
CA ASP A 118 -7.92 3.50 9.05
C ASP A 118 -8.06 3.85 10.55
N SER A 119 -7.83 5.11 10.89
CA SER A 119 -7.81 5.60 12.29
C SER A 119 -9.13 5.39 13.04
N GLU A 120 -10.24 5.30 12.32
CA GLU A 120 -11.57 5.01 12.87
C GLU A 120 -11.83 3.51 13.10
N ASN A 121 -10.93 2.61 12.63
CA ASN A 121 -11.02 1.19 12.95
C ASN A 121 -10.49 0.89 14.35
N THR A 122 -11.03 -0.17 14.96
CA THR A 122 -10.47 -0.73 16.19
C THR A 122 -9.11 -1.33 15.93
N SER A 123 -8.13 -1.00 16.76
CA SER A 123 -6.70 -1.29 16.54
C SER A 123 -6.34 -2.78 16.50
N ASP A 124 -7.22 -3.66 16.98
CA ASP A 124 -7.07 -5.12 17.01
C ASP A 124 -7.77 -5.83 15.83
N PHE A 125 -8.23 -5.07 14.84
CA PHE A 125 -8.99 -5.55 13.68
C PHE A 125 -10.31 -6.23 14.02
N SER A 126 -10.91 -5.96 15.17
CA SER A 126 -12.16 -6.61 15.61
C SER A 126 -13.42 -6.09 14.91
N ASP A 127 -13.35 -5.02 14.13
CA ASP A 127 -14.48 -4.50 13.36
C ASP A 127 -14.95 -5.48 12.28
N CYS A 128 -16.20 -5.37 11.87
CA CYS A 128 -16.75 -6.18 10.77
C CYS A 128 -16.09 -5.84 9.42
N TYR A 129 -15.62 -4.60 9.26
CA TYR A 129 -14.88 -4.15 8.08
C TYR A 129 -13.67 -3.34 8.53
N ASN A 130 -12.49 -3.83 8.17
CA ASN A 130 -11.20 -3.22 8.46
C ASN A 130 -10.60 -2.68 7.16
N LEU A 131 -10.37 -1.37 7.11
CA LEU A 131 -9.90 -0.69 5.90
C LEU A 131 -8.43 -0.32 6.05
N LEU A 132 -7.63 -0.79 5.11
CA LEU A 132 -6.21 -0.47 5.02
C LEU A 132 -5.96 0.48 3.87
N PHE A 133 -5.07 1.42 4.08
CA PHE A 133 -4.58 2.34 3.07
C PHE A 133 -3.10 2.08 2.77
N GLY A 134 -2.73 2.29 1.51
CA GLY A 134 -1.34 2.27 1.08
C GLY A 134 -1.18 3.03 -0.23
N HIS A 135 -0.03 3.66 -0.42
CA HIS A 135 0.24 4.40 -1.65
C HIS A 135 0.20 3.50 -2.89
N HIS A 136 -0.30 4.05 -3.98
CA HIS A 136 -0.06 3.50 -5.31
C HIS A 136 1.34 3.89 -5.76
N MET A 137 2.21 2.91 -5.94
CA MET A 137 3.54 3.15 -6.48
C MET A 137 3.79 2.28 -7.71
N ALA A 138 4.60 2.79 -8.63
CA ALA A 138 5.02 2.05 -9.80
C ALA A 138 5.76 0.76 -9.41
N ASN A 139 5.83 -0.20 -10.32
CA ASN A 139 6.46 -1.52 -10.12
C ASN A 139 5.83 -2.37 -9.00
N GLY A 140 4.59 -2.08 -8.60
CA GLY A 140 3.85 -2.85 -7.60
C GLY A 140 4.24 -2.57 -6.15
N ALA A 141 5.15 -1.61 -5.89
CA ALA A 141 5.53 -1.24 -4.53
C ALA A 141 4.34 -0.69 -3.73
N MET A 142 4.40 -0.81 -2.43
CA MET A 142 3.30 -0.52 -1.50
C MET A 142 2.02 -1.26 -1.93
N PHE A 143 0.91 -0.56 -2.16
CA PHE A 143 -0.33 -1.14 -2.69
C PHE A 143 -0.45 -0.98 -4.23
N GLY A 144 0.67 -0.79 -4.95
CA GLY A 144 0.67 -0.68 -6.41
C GLY A 144 0.10 -1.92 -7.11
N ASP A 145 0.34 -3.13 -6.58
CA ASP A 145 -0.23 -4.36 -7.14
C ASP A 145 -1.74 -4.48 -6.95
N VAL A 146 -2.35 -3.73 -6.02
CA VAL A 146 -3.82 -3.75 -5.80
C VAL A 146 -4.57 -3.33 -7.07
N VAL A 147 -4.03 -2.36 -7.82
CA VAL A 147 -4.65 -1.92 -9.08
C VAL A 147 -4.70 -3.04 -10.14
N ARG A 148 -3.75 -3.97 -10.11
CA ARG A 148 -3.70 -5.09 -11.07
C ARG A 148 -4.85 -6.08 -10.88
N PHE A 149 -5.49 -6.10 -9.71
CA PHE A 149 -6.67 -6.94 -9.46
C PHE A 149 -7.91 -6.50 -10.26
N THR A 150 -7.87 -5.38 -10.95
CA THR A 150 -8.88 -5.01 -11.95
C THR A 150 -8.81 -5.90 -13.19
N ASP A 151 -7.63 -6.50 -13.49
CA ASP A 151 -7.47 -7.50 -14.54
C ASP A 151 -7.98 -8.87 -14.04
N ARG A 152 -8.84 -9.50 -14.86
CA ARG A 152 -9.47 -10.78 -14.52
C ARG A 152 -8.44 -11.90 -14.30
N THR A 153 -7.44 -12.00 -15.15
CA THR A 153 -6.42 -13.06 -15.08
C THR A 153 -5.60 -12.93 -13.81
N TYR A 154 -5.26 -11.69 -13.46
CA TYR A 154 -4.53 -11.40 -12.24
C TYR A 154 -5.38 -11.70 -11.00
N PHE A 155 -6.64 -11.28 -10.98
CA PHE A 155 -7.59 -11.55 -9.89
C PHE A 155 -7.82 -13.05 -9.70
N GLU A 156 -7.99 -13.83 -10.78
CA GLU A 156 -8.19 -15.29 -10.71
C GLU A 156 -6.95 -16.02 -10.19
N LYS A 157 -5.75 -15.50 -10.46
CA LYS A 157 -4.48 -16.11 -10.06
C LYS A 157 -4.13 -15.87 -8.58
N HIS A 158 -4.45 -14.69 -8.04
CA HIS A 158 -4.09 -14.27 -6.69
C HIS A 158 -5.34 -14.26 -5.81
N GLN A 159 -5.48 -15.26 -4.93
CA GLN A 159 -6.74 -15.51 -4.22
C GLN A 159 -6.62 -15.39 -2.72
N THR A 160 -5.40 -15.46 -2.19
CA THR A 160 -5.16 -15.59 -0.75
C THR A 160 -4.15 -14.58 -0.25
N GLY A 161 -4.15 -14.39 1.04
CA GLY A 161 -3.20 -13.61 1.79
C GLY A 161 -3.26 -13.99 3.26
N ARG A 162 -2.53 -13.26 4.08
CA ARG A 162 -2.49 -13.48 5.52
C ARG A 162 -2.26 -12.17 6.25
N LEU A 163 -2.95 -12.02 7.39
CA LEU A 163 -2.73 -10.97 8.36
C LEU A 163 -2.18 -11.62 9.63
N PHE A 164 -1.01 -11.16 10.07
CA PHE A 164 -0.38 -11.54 11.33
C PHE A 164 -0.62 -10.43 12.36
N TYR A 165 -0.91 -10.83 13.60
CA TYR A 165 -1.14 -9.93 14.72
C TYR A 165 0.05 -9.93 15.69
N PRO A 166 0.28 -8.84 16.44
CA PRO A 166 1.37 -8.78 17.41
C PRO A 166 1.29 -9.82 18.53
N ASP A 167 0.10 -10.32 18.83
CA ASP A 167 -0.15 -11.33 19.85
C ASP A 167 0.13 -12.78 19.40
N GLY A 168 0.75 -12.95 18.22
CA GLY A 168 1.12 -14.24 17.63
C GLY A 168 -0.01 -14.94 16.88
N ARG A 169 -1.23 -14.38 16.87
CA ARG A 169 -2.33 -14.89 16.02
C ARG A 169 -2.08 -14.55 14.56
N SER A 170 -2.71 -15.29 13.66
CA SER A 170 -2.81 -14.94 12.25
C SER A 170 -4.19 -15.26 11.70
N ALA A 171 -4.64 -14.50 10.71
CA ALA A 171 -5.85 -14.78 9.97
C ALA A 171 -5.51 -14.99 8.48
N GLU A 172 -6.04 -16.04 7.89
CA GLU A 172 -6.00 -16.22 6.43
C GLU A 172 -6.98 -15.26 5.77
N ILE A 173 -6.60 -14.72 4.61
CA ILE A 173 -7.43 -13.83 3.82
C ILE A 173 -7.85 -14.55 2.56
N THR A 174 -9.17 -14.64 2.30
CA THR A 174 -9.72 -15.09 1.03
C THR A 174 -10.19 -13.88 0.22
N LEU A 175 -9.47 -13.52 -0.84
CA LEU A 175 -9.80 -12.39 -1.70
C LEU A 175 -11.02 -12.70 -2.59
N TYR A 176 -12.02 -11.80 -2.62
CA TYR A 176 -13.27 -12.09 -3.30
C TYR A 176 -13.80 -11.00 -4.23
N ALA A 177 -13.37 -9.74 -4.06
CA ALA A 177 -13.85 -8.64 -4.90
C ALA A 177 -12.79 -7.56 -5.11
N CYS A 178 -12.81 -6.93 -6.28
CA CYS A 178 -12.04 -5.73 -6.59
C CYS A 178 -13.01 -4.65 -7.08
N LEU A 179 -13.00 -3.49 -6.44
CA LEU A 179 -13.88 -2.37 -6.73
C LEU A 179 -13.06 -1.17 -7.25
N GLN A 180 -13.54 -0.53 -8.31
CA GLN A 180 -13.08 0.79 -8.71
C GLN A 180 -14.11 1.82 -8.27
N THR A 181 -13.71 2.81 -7.52
CA THR A 181 -14.59 3.83 -6.98
C THR A 181 -13.90 5.19 -6.86
N ASP A 182 -14.50 6.12 -6.16
CA ASP A 182 -14.00 7.46 -5.88
C ASP A 182 -13.64 7.62 -4.40
N ALA A 183 -12.67 8.49 -4.09
CA ALA A 183 -12.25 8.78 -2.72
C ALA A 183 -13.39 9.28 -1.79
N TYR A 184 -14.48 9.75 -2.37
CA TYR A 184 -15.65 10.24 -1.63
C TYR A 184 -16.78 9.22 -1.54
N ASP A 185 -16.54 7.96 -1.92
CA ASP A 185 -17.52 6.87 -1.83
C ASP A 185 -17.90 6.60 -0.38
N ARG A 186 -19.10 7.06 -0.03
CA ARG A 186 -19.60 6.97 1.33
C ARG A 186 -19.95 5.54 1.76
N LEU A 187 -20.21 4.63 0.83
CA LEU A 187 -20.54 3.23 1.16
C LEU A 187 -19.31 2.42 1.56
N VAL A 188 -18.12 2.90 1.21
CA VAL A 188 -16.85 2.22 1.51
C VAL A 188 -16.07 2.92 2.62
N TYR A 189 -16.05 4.27 2.62
CA TYR A 189 -15.13 5.04 3.48
C TYR A 189 -15.76 5.61 4.75
N ARG A 190 -17.12 5.62 4.88
CA ARG A 190 -17.74 6.12 6.12
C ARG A 190 -17.44 5.22 7.32
N PRO A 191 -17.14 5.77 8.51
CA PRO A 191 -16.94 5.00 9.72
C PRO A 191 -18.10 4.06 10.08
N GLU A 192 -19.33 4.45 9.73
CA GLU A 192 -20.52 3.65 10.02
C GLU A 192 -20.56 2.30 9.30
N VAL A 193 -19.87 2.15 8.15
CA VAL A 193 -19.84 0.88 7.41
C VAL A 193 -19.06 -0.21 8.14
N ARG A 194 -18.24 0.15 9.14
CA ARG A 194 -17.51 -0.79 10.00
C ARG A 194 -18.42 -1.50 11.01
N LYS A 195 -19.67 -1.05 11.15
CA LYS A 195 -20.64 -1.61 12.10
C LYS A 195 -21.48 -2.70 11.45
N GLN A 196 -21.69 -3.79 12.19
CA GLN A 196 -22.44 -4.97 11.75
C GLN A 196 -23.77 -4.65 11.04
N LYS A 197 -24.52 -3.67 11.55
CA LYS A 197 -25.83 -3.30 11.00
C LYS A 197 -25.78 -2.76 9.55
N ASN A 198 -24.61 -2.30 9.08
CA ASN A 198 -24.44 -1.72 7.76
C ASN A 198 -23.76 -2.72 6.78
N MET A 199 -23.36 -3.89 7.25
CA MET A 199 -22.73 -4.94 6.42
C MET A 199 -23.61 -5.38 5.25
N PRO A 200 -24.95 -5.56 5.39
CA PRO A 200 -25.79 -5.94 4.24
C PRO A 200 -25.72 -4.94 3.08
N GLU A 201 -25.73 -3.63 3.39
CA GLU A 201 -25.65 -2.57 2.39
C GLU A 201 -24.28 -2.57 1.70
N LEU A 202 -23.19 -2.70 2.46
CA LEU A 202 -21.82 -2.77 1.93
C LEU A 202 -21.65 -4.00 1.03
N LEU A 203 -22.09 -5.19 1.48
CA LEU A 203 -21.95 -6.42 0.70
C LEU A 203 -22.75 -6.37 -0.61
N ALA A 204 -23.99 -5.85 -0.56
CA ALA A 204 -24.82 -5.67 -1.76
C ALA A 204 -24.17 -4.68 -2.74
N TYR A 205 -23.57 -3.60 -2.22
CA TYR A 205 -22.87 -2.61 -3.03
C TYR A 205 -21.63 -3.23 -3.69
N ILE A 206 -20.78 -3.94 -2.93
CA ILE A 206 -19.58 -4.62 -3.48
C ILE A 206 -19.99 -5.62 -4.56
N GLN A 207 -21.00 -6.45 -4.30
CA GLN A 207 -21.46 -7.45 -5.27
C GLN A 207 -21.95 -6.81 -6.58
N LYS A 208 -22.60 -5.65 -6.51
CA LYS A 208 -23.16 -4.96 -7.66
C LYS A 208 -22.11 -4.20 -8.48
N GLU A 209 -21.18 -3.51 -7.81
CA GLU A 209 -20.30 -2.53 -8.44
C GLU A 209 -18.85 -3.05 -8.65
N ALA A 210 -18.50 -4.21 -8.09
CA ALA A 210 -17.16 -4.77 -8.25
C ALA A 210 -16.82 -5.07 -9.71
N VAL A 211 -15.64 -4.63 -10.17
CA VAL A 211 -15.11 -4.93 -11.51
C VAL A 211 -14.66 -6.38 -11.62
N GLN A 212 -14.27 -6.99 -10.49
CA GLN A 212 -14.01 -8.42 -10.35
C GLN A 212 -14.71 -8.93 -9.08
N TYR A 213 -15.39 -10.04 -9.17
CA TYR A 213 -16.11 -10.65 -8.06
C TYR A 213 -16.02 -12.18 -8.13
N ARG A 214 -15.80 -12.81 -6.99
CA ARG A 214 -15.81 -14.27 -6.77
C ARG A 214 -16.78 -14.56 -5.65
N ASP A 215 -17.77 -15.39 -5.92
CA ASP A 215 -18.69 -15.86 -4.89
C ASP A 215 -17.98 -16.89 -4.01
N ILE A 216 -17.71 -16.49 -2.77
CA ILE A 216 -17.11 -17.32 -1.72
C ILE A 216 -18.10 -17.62 -0.59
N GLY A 217 -19.39 -17.33 -0.80
CA GLY A 217 -20.42 -17.48 0.21
C GLY A 217 -20.27 -16.48 1.36
N ILE A 218 -19.86 -15.21 1.05
CA ILE A 218 -19.70 -14.15 2.05
C ILE A 218 -21.05 -13.80 2.70
N THR A 219 -21.04 -13.58 4.01
CA THR A 219 -22.23 -13.25 4.82
C THR A 219 -22.00 -12.00 5.66
N GLU A 220 -23.07 -11.45 6.23
CA GLU A 220 -23.00 -10.32 7.16
C GLU A 220 -22.19 -10.60 8.43
N GLN A 221 -22.05 -11.88 8.82
CA GLN A 221 -21.30 -12.31 10.00
C GLN A 221 -19.81 -12.47 9.73
N ASP A 222 -19.40 -12.40 8.47
CA ASP A 222 -17.98 -12.47 8.11
C ASP A 222 -17.28 -11.15 8.42
N GLN A 223 -16.00 -11.23 8.68
CA GLN A 223 -15.12 -10.10 8.89
C GLN A 223 -14.39 -9.78 7.60
N LEU A 224 -14.46 -8.52 7.20
CA LEU A 224 -13.85 -8.04 5.96
C LEU A 224 -12.56 -7.25 6.20
N ILE A 225 -11.67 -7.36 5.24
CA ILE A 225 -10.54 -6.47 5.07
C ILE A 225 -10.62 -5.82 3.68
N GLY A 226 -10.39 -4.52 3.60
CA GLY A 226 -10.29 -3.77 2.34
C GLY A 226 -8.90 -3.15 2.21
N LEU A 227 -8.25 -3.33 1.07
CA LEU A 227 -6.98 -2.71 0.74
C LEU A 227 -7.23 -1.61 -0.28
N SER A 228 -7.15 -0.35 0.15
CA SER A 228 -7.44 0.82 -0.67
C SER A 228 -6.17 1.53 -1.14
N THR A 229 -6.12 1.86 -2.42
CA THR A 229 -5.05 2.65 -3.02
C THR A 229 -5.59 3.59 -4.10
N CYS A 230 -4.79 4.60 -4.50
CA CYS A 230 -5.14 5.45 -5.64
C CYS A 230 -5.16 4.62 -6.93
N ALA A 231 -6.14 4.85 -7.80
CA ALA A 231 -6.15 4.25 -9.14
C ALA A 231 -5.03 4.82 -10.01
N GLU A 232 -4.83 6.14 -9.91
CA GLU A 232 -3.76 6.90 -10.57
C GLU A 232 -3.31 8.04 -9.65
N ALA A 233 -2.05 8.47 -9.78
CA ALA A 233 -1.43 9.45 -8.86
C ALA A 233 -2.12 10.83 -8.82
N GLU A 234 -2.82 11.22 -9.89
CA GLU A 234 -3.39 12.57 -10.04
C GLU A 234 -4.92 12.59 -9.98
N THR A 235 -5.58 11.48 -9.62
CA THR A 235 -7.06 11.38 -9.63
C THR A 235 -7.63 11.04 -8.26
N ASN A 236 -8.93 11.33 -8.06
CA ASN A 236 -9.68 10.87 -6.90
C ASN A 236 -10.09 9.39 -7.01
N GLY A 237 -9.81 8.74 -8.14
CA GLY A 237 -10.09 7.33 -8.35
C GLY A 237 -9.39 6.45 -7.33
N ARG A 238 -10.10 5.43 -6.86
CA ARG A 238 -9.58 4.43 -5.91
C ARG A 238 -9.83 3.03 -6.44
N VAL A 239 -8.91 2.15 -6.11
CA VAL A 239 -9.10 0.70 -6.25
C VAL A 239 -9.07 0.09 -4.85
N ILE A 240 -10.04 -0.76 -4.57
CA ILE A 240 -10.15 -1.46 -3.30
C ILE A 240 -10.24 -2.95 -3.57
N LEU A 241 -9.34 -3.70 -2.96
CA LEU A 241 -9.35 -5.16 -2.97
C LEU A 241 -9.97 -5.65 -1.66
N PHE A 242 -11.05 -6.42 -1.74
CA PHE A 242 -11.75 -6.97 -0.58
C PHE A 242 -11.38 -8.44 -0.34
N GLY A 243 -11.13 -8.75 0.92
CA GLY A 243 -10.94 -10.10 1.41
C GLY A 243 -11.83 -10.40 2.61
N ARG A 244 -12.15 -11.69 2.80
CA ARG A 244 -12.71 -12.21 4.05
C ARG A 244 -11.55 -12.62 4.95
N LEU A 245 -11.54 -12.17 6.20
CA LEU A 245 -10.66 -12.67 7.25
C LEU A 245 -11.25 -13.96 7.79
N GLU A 246 -10.54 -15.07 7.56
CA GLU A 246 -10.96 -16.37 8.10
C GLU A 246 -10.71 -16.40 9.62
N LYS A 247 -11.74 -16.75 10.38
CA LYS A 247 -11.58 -16.95 11.82
C LYS A 247 -10.57 -18.07 12.06
N GLU A 248 -9.60 -17.82 12.93
CA GLU A 248 -8.63 -18.85 13.32
C GLU A 248 -9.35 -20.16 13.70
N LYS A 249 -8.94 -21.23 13.04
CA LYS A 249 -9.21 -22.57 13.57
C LYS A 249 -8.29 -22.70 14.78
N GLN A 250 -8.83 -22.58 16.00
CA GLN A 250 -8.11 -23.03 17.18
C GLN A 250 -7.67 -24.46 16.92
N VAL A 251 -6.36 -24.66 16.75
CA VAL A 251 -5.77 -26.00 16.79
C VAL A 251 -5.99 -26.47 18.21
N ASN A 252 -7.04 -27.32 18.40
CA ASN A 252 -7.28 -27.96 19.68
C ASN A 252 -5.99 -28.70 20.07
N GLN A 253 -5.34 -28.20 21.10
CA GLN A 253 -4.31 -28.96 21.82
C GLN A 253 -5.00 -30.19 22.41
N THR A 254 -4.84 -31.33 21.75
CA THR A 254 -5.16 -32.65 22.31
C THR A 254 -3.88 -33.26 22.89
#